data_929e0ba6f1a28dc5d8af9ff674584973
#
_entry.id   929e0ba6f1a28dc5d8af9ff674584973
#
_cell.length_a   1.000
_cell.length_b   1.000
_cell.length_c   1.000
_cell.angle_alpha   90.00
_cell.angle_beta   90.00
_cell.angle_gamma   90.00
#
_symmetry.space_group_name_H-M   'P 1'
#
loop_
_entity.id
_entity.type
_entity.pdbx_description
1 polymer ?
#
loop_
_entity_poly.entity_id
_entity_poly.type
_entity_poly.pdbx_seq_one_letter_code
_entity_poly.pdbx_strand_id
1 'polypeptide(L)'
;ISLVFQNYNLIDYLTPLENLKLVNAKATNETLHIMGLDDDHINRNVMKLSGGQQQRVAIGRALVSHAPIILADEPTGNLDETTAADIIDILRRAAHENDKCVIVVTHSKQLAKEADVVLTLKNKLLQKSKEDKKSARKKA
;
A
#
# COMPACT_ATOMS: atom_id res chain seq x y z
N ILE A 1 -11.03 -9.08 -1.19
CA ILE A 1 -9.59 -8.93 -0.90
C ILE A 1 -8.92 -8.29 -2.10
N SER A 2 -8.07 -7.32 -1.87
CA SER A 2 -7.23 -6.71 -2.89
C SER A 2 -5.76 -6.99 -2.61
N LEU A 3 -4.95 -7.15 -3.66
CA LEU A 3 -3.55 -7.54 -3.55
C LEU A 3 -2.63 -6.40 -4.03
N VAL A 4 -1.56 -6.16 -3.28
CA VAL A 4 -0.47 -5.25 -3.62
C VAL A 4 0.82 -6.07 -3.61
N PHE A 5 1.49 -6.15 -4.74
CA PHE A 5 2.71 -6.94 -4.92
C PHE A 5 3.97 -6.07 -4.95
N GLN A 6 5.10 -6.66 -4.62
CA GLN A 6 6.42 -6.01 -4.70
C GLN A 6 6.76 -5.57 -6.13
N ASN A 7 6.34 -6.31 -7.15
CA ASN A 7 6.53 -6.00 -8.56
C ASN A 7 5.37 -5.20 -9.17
N TYR A 8 4.56 -4.55 -8.33
CA TYR A 8 3.43 -3.68 -8.65
C TYR A 8 2.27 -4.35 -9.38
N ASN A 9 2.53 -5.30 -10.28
CA ASN A 9 1.54 -6.03 -11.09
C ASN A 9 0.53 -5.10 -11.77
N LEU A 10 1.03 -4.03 -12.37
CA LEU A 10 0.27 -3.10 -13.20
C LEU A 10 0.21 -3.59 -14.65
N ILE A 11 -0.77 -3.13 -15.39
CA ILE A 11 -0.84 -3.39 -16.83
C ILE A 11 0.03 -2.36 -17.54
N ASP A 12 1.11 -2.83 -18.14
CA ASP A 12 2.26 -2.06 -18.60
C ASP A 12 1.94 -0.97 -19.63
N TYR A 13 0.98 -1.23 -20.52
CA TYR A 13 0.61 -0.32 -21.61
C TYR A 13 -0.51 0.66 -21.23
N LEU A 14 -1.03 0.60 -20.00
CA LEU A 14 -2.06 1.50 -19.51
C LEU A 14 -1.47 2.67 -18.72
N THR A 15 -2.24 3.75 -18.65
CA THR A 15 -1.99 4.86 -17.72
C THR A 15 -2.34 4.49 -16.28
N PRO A 16 -1.91 5.27 -15.27
CA PRO A 16 -2.35 5.10 -13.90
C PRO A 16 -3.87 5.03 -13.72
N LEU A 17 -4.61 5.96 -14.32
CA LEU A 17 -6.07 5.97 -14.21
C LEU A 17 -6.73 4.73 -14.84
N GLU A 18 -6.25 4.30 -15.99
CA GLU A 18 -6.75 3.08 -16.64
C GLU A 18 -6.51 1.84 -15.79
N ASN A 19 -5.35 1.75 -15.12
CA ASN A 19 -5.08 0.68 -14.15
C ASN A 19 -6.08 0.68 -12.98
N LEU A 20 -6.47 1.83 -12.46
CA LEU A 20 -7.51 1.94 -11.43
C LEU A 20 -8.88 1.51 -11.97
N LYS A 21 -9.21 1.93 -13.18
CA LYS A 21 -10.51 1.61 -13.82
C LYS A 21 -10.72 0.14 -14.12
N LEU A 22 -9.65 -0.69 -14.13
CA LEU A 22 -9.77 -2.14 -14.24
C LEU A 22 -10.57 -2.78 -13.09
N VAL A 23 -10.50 -2.19 -11.90
CA VAL A 23 -11.17 -2.71 -10.70
C VAL A 23 -12.36 -1.84 -10.25
N ASN A 24 -12.41 -0.59 -10.70
CA ASN A 24 -13.52 0.32 -10.43
C ASN A 24 -13.67 1.31 -11.60
N ALA A 25 -14.65 1.09 -12.46
CA ALA A 25 -14.91 1.93 -13.64
C ALA A 25 -15.19 3.41 -13.29
N LYS A 26 -15.61 3.70 -12.05
CA LYS A 26 -15.88 5.06 -11.55
C LYS A 26 -14.63 5.73 -10.94
N ALA A 27 -13.47 5.08 -10.96
CA ALA A 27 -12.23 5.67 -10.44
C ALA A 27 -11.89 6.97 -11.19
N THR A 28 -11.39 7.94 -10.45
CA THR A 28 -11.02 9.27 -10.95
C THR A 28 -9.56 9.60 -10.63
N ASN A 29 -9.05 10.67 -11.22
CA ASN A 29 -7.70 11.18 -10.92
C ASN A 29 -7.53 11.62 -9.47
N GLU A 30 -8.61 11.91 -8.76
CA GLU A 30 -8.56 12.34 -7.35
C GLU A 30 -7.81 11.34 -6.48
N THR A 31 -8.07 10.04 -6.65
CA THR A 31 -7.34 8.99 -5.93
C THR A 31 -5.83 9.06 -6.20
N LEU A 32 -5.44 9.30 -7.45
CA LEU A 32 -4.04 9.40 -7.85
C LEU A 32 -3.38 10.66 -7.28
N HIS A 33 -4.08 11.79 -7.26
CA HIS A 33 -3.61 13.02 -6.60
C HIS A 33 -3.40 12.82 -5.09
N ILE A 34 -4.35 12.15 -4.41
CA ILE A 34 -4.21 11.78 -2.99
C ILE A 34 -2.99 10.86 -2.77
N MET A 35 -2.67 10.00 -3.74
CA MET A 35 -1.47 9.17 -3.73
C MET A 35 -0.18 9.95 -4.05
N GLY A 36 -0.26 11.27 -4.29
CA GLY A 36 0.89 12.11 -4.56
C GLY A 36 1.41 12.06 -6.01
N LEU A 37 0.56 11.65 -6.97
CA LEU A 37 0.85 11.71 -8.39
C LEU A 37 0.26 12.99 -8.97
N ASP A 38 1.06 13.78 -9.68
CA ASP A 38 0.60 14.97 -10.39
C ASP A 38 0.02 14.64 -11.78
N ASP A 39 -0.53 15.63 -12.45
CA ASP A 39 -1.16 15.46 -13.77
C ASP A 39 -0.18 14.95 -14.85
N ASP A 40 1.09 15.32 -14.76
CA ASP A 40 2.13 14.85 -15.67
C ASP A 40 2.37 13.34 -15.51
N HIS A 41 2.41 12.85 -14.27
CA HIS A 41 2.54 11.41 -13.98
C HIS A 41 1.27 10.63 -14.38
N ILE A 42 0.09 11.19 -14.11
CA ILE A 42 -1.20 10.52 -14.37
C ILE A 42 -1.42 10.27 -15.88
N ASN A 43 -0.92 11.16 -16.74
CA ASN A 43 -1.10 11.08 -18.18
C ASN A 43 -0.02 10.23 -18.90
N ARG A 44 0.96 9.73 -18.17
CA ARG A 44 2.01 8.85 -18.72
C ARG A 44 1.60 7.39 -18.65
N ASN A 45 2.22 6.59 -19.52
CA ASN A 45 2.23 5.14 -19.37
C ASN A 45 2.90 4.76 -18.05
N VAL A 46 2.33 3.78 -17.30
CA VAL A 46 2.85 3.39 -15.97
C VAL A 46 4.32 2.95 -16.00
N MET A 47 4.80 2.37 -17.10
CA MET A 47 6.19 1.95 -17.24
C MET A 47 7.19 3.11 -17.26
N LYS A 48 6.72 4.35 -17.51
CA LYS A 48 7.54 5.57 -17.47
C LYS A 48 7.60 6.21 -16.08
N LEU A 49 6.91 5.64 -15.11
CA LEU A 49 6.91 6.09 -13.73
C LEU A 49 8.06 5.45 -12.94
N SER A 50 8.53 6.13 -11.89
CA SER A 50 9.46 5.55 -10.93
C SER A 50 8.83 4.36 -10.19
N GLY A 51 9.65 3.50 -9.58
CA GLY A 51 9.16 2.37 -8.79
C GLY A 51 8.19 2.79 -7.68
N GLY A 52 8.52 3.87 -6.96
CA GLY A 52 7.63 4.42 -5.92
C GLY A 52 6.31 4.95 -6.47
N GLN A 53 6.33 5.59 -7.64
CA GLN A 53 5.11 6.05 -8.30
C GLN A 53 4.26 4.88 -8.78
N GLN A 54 4.86 3.85 -9.36
CA GLN A 54 4.16 2.62 -9.75
C GLN A 54 3.53 1.93 -8.53
N GLN A 55 4.24 1.87 -7.40
CA GLN A 55 3.71 1.31 -6.16
C GLN A 55 2.51 2.11 -5.63
N ARG A 56 2.56 3.43 -5.72
CA ARG A 56 1.41 4.30 -5.37
C ARG A 56 0.18 4.01 -6.26
N VAL A 57 0.38 3.78 -7.56
CA VAL A 57 -0.70 3.36 -8.47
C VAL A 57 -1.27 2.01 -8.05
N ALA A 58 -0.42 1.03 -7.71
CA ALA A 58 -0.86 -0.31 -7.28
C ALA A 58 -1.69 -0.24 -5.98
N ILE A 59 -1.26 0.57 -5.01
CA ILE A 59 -2.02 0.79 -3.77
C ILE A 59 -3.32 1.56 -4.06
N GLY A 60 -3.30 2.59 -4.90
CA GLY A 60 -4.49 3.32 -5.34
C GLY A 60 -5.52 2.38 -5.97
N ARG A 61 -5.08 1.45 -6.83
CA ARG A 61 -5.93 0.42 -7.41
C ARG A 61 -6.57 -0.48 -6.33
N ALA A 62 -5.81 -0.87 -5.32
CA ALA A 62 -6.33 -1.64 -4.20
C ALA A 62 -7.36 -0.85 -3.37
N LEU A 63 -7.15 0.45 -3.18
CA LEU A 63 -8.08 1.31 -2.43
C LEU A 63 -9.42 1.50 -3.15
N VAL A 64 -9.43 1.73 -4.47
CA VAL A 64 -10.66 1.94 -5.24
C VAL A 64 -11.46 0.67 -5.48
N SER A 65 -10.91 -0.51 -5.20
CA SER A 65 -11.55 -1.80 -5.43
C SER A 65 -12.72 -2.11 -4.48
N HIS A 66 -13.03 -1.26 -3.50
CA HIS A 66 -14.03 -1.51 -2.44
C HIS A 66 -13.78 -2.77 -1.59
N ALA A 67 -12.68 -3.48 -1.80
CA ALA A 67 -12.31 -4.62 -0.97
C ALA A 67 -12.04 -4.18 0.48
N PRO A 68 -12.62 -4.85 1.49
CA PRO A 68 -12.38 -4.49 2.89
C PRO A 68 -10.99 -4.91 3.39
N ILE A 69 -10.33 -5.82 2.69
CA ILE A 69 -9.01 -6.34 3.06
C ILE A 69 -8.02 -6.07 1.95
N ILE A 70 -6.87 -5.50 2.31
CA ILE A 70 -5.70 -5.33 1.44
C ILE A 70 -4.60 -6.24 1.96
N LEU A 71 -4.08 -7.11 1.09
CA LEU A 71 -2.88 -7.90 1.35
C LEU A 71 -1.72 -7.29 0.57
N ALA A 72 -0.67 -6.90 1.26
CA ALA A 72 0.53 -6.35 0.63
C ALA A 72 1.74 -7.25 0.89
N ASP A 73 2.39 -7.67 -0.18
CA ASP A 73 3.59 -8.49 -0.14
C ASP A 73 4.82 -7.64 -0.47
N GLU A 74 5.69 -7.43 0.52
CA GLU A 74 6.90 -6.59 0.45
C GLU A 74 6.68 -5.24 -0.26
N PRO A 75 5.68 -4.43 0.17
CA PRO A 75 5.28 -3.24 -0.58
C PRO A 75 6.34 -2.14 -0.65
N THR A 76 7.42 -2.25 0.12
CA THR A 76 8.53 -1.30 0.16
C THR A 76 9.87 -1.91 -0.26
N GLY A 77 9.89 -3.18 -0.67
CA GLY A 77 11.10 -3.95 -0.87
C GLY A 77 12.08 -3.43 -1.94
N ASN A 78 11.57 -2.71 -2.96
CA ASN A 78 12.37 -2.17 -4.06
C ASN A 78 12.54 -0.65 -4.00
N LEU A 79 12.23 -0.02 -2.85
CA LEU A 79 12.20 1.43 -2.72
C LEU A 79 13.32 1.93 -1.81
N ASP A 80 13.78 3.15 -2.07
CA ASP A 80 14.64 3.90 -1.14
C ASP A 80 13.89 4.24 0.16
N GLU A 81 14.62 4.57 1.20
CA GLU A 81 14.08 4.76 2.55
C GLU A 81 13.01 5.86 2.61
N THR A 82 13.23 6.99 1.92
CA THR A 82 12.27 8.10 1.88
C THR A 82 10.98 7.71 1.19
N THR A 83 11.07 7.10 0.01
CA THR A 83 9.90 6.62 -0.73
C THR A 83 9.17 5.50 0.03
N ALA A 84 9.91 4.62 0.72
CA ALA A 84 9.33 3.59 1.58
C ALA A 84 8.51 4.20 2.72
N ALA A 85 9.00 5.27 3.36
CA ALA A 85 8.26 5.96 4.42
C ALA A 85 6.92 6.52 3.92
N ASP A 86 6.88 7.09 2.73
CA ASP A 86 5.65 7.58 2.11
C ASP A 86 4.64 6.44 1.85
N ILE A 87 5.12 5.30 1.34
CA ILE A 87 4.26 4.13 1.10
C ILE A 87 3.69 3.58 2.42
N ILE A 88 4.50 3.55 3.48
CA ILE A 88 4.06 3.13 4.82
C ILE A 88 2.95 4.05 5.33
N ASP A 89 3.10 5.37 5.17
CA ASP A 89 2.06 6.33 5.58
C ASP A 89 0.75 6.14 4.81
N ILE A 90 0.82 5.90 3.50
CA ILE A 90 -0.34 5.61 2.66
C ILE A 90 -1.08 4.34 3.15
N LEU A 91 -0.35 3.27 3.44
CA LEU A 91 -0.94 2.02 3.95
C LEU A 91 -1.56 2.21 5.35
N ARG A 92 -0.89 2.96 6.23
CA ARG A 92 -1.41 3.32 7.56
C ARG A 92 -2.72 4.11 7.46
N ARG A 93 -2.77 5.10 6.56
CA ARG A 93 -3.99 5.89 6.32
C ARG A 93 -5.11 5.02 5.72
N ALA A 94 -4.78 4.09 4.84
CA ALA A 94 -5.75 3.12 4.32
C ALA A 94 -6.43 2.34 5.43
N ALA A 95 -5.68 1.91 6.45
CA ALA A 95 -6.21 1.19 7.60
C ALA A 95 -7.05 2.08 8.53
N HIS A 96 -6.58 3.30 8.84
CA HIS A 96 -7.17 4.13 9.91
C HIS A 96 -8.22 5.11 9.41
N GLU A 97 -8.14 5.58 8.17
CA GLU A 97 -9.04 6.58 7.60
C GLU A 97 -10.05 5.99 6.62
N ASN A 98 -9.73 4.84 5.99
CA ASN A 98 -10.57 4.20 4.98
C ASN A 98 -11.20 2.88 5.45
N ASP A 99 -11.13 2.55 6.74
CA ASP A 99 -11.69 1.34 7.36
C ASP A 99 -11.26 0.03 6.66
N LYS A 100 -10.03 0.00 6.12
CA LYS A 100 -9.45 -1.19 5.49
C LYS A 100 -8.69 -2.02 6.50
N CYS A 101 -8.84 -3.33 6.44
CA CYS A 101 -7.91 -4.24 7.10
C CYS A 101 -6.67 -4.40 6.20
N VAL A 102 -5.54 -3.84 6.61
CA VAL A 102 -4.29 -3.91 5.84
C VAL A 102 -3.38 -4.95 6.49
N ILE A 103 -3.09 -6.02 5.75
CA ILE A 103 -2.19 -7.09 6.17
C ILE A 103 -0.94 -7.03 5.30
N VAL A 104 0.22 -6.89 5.92
CA VAL A 104 1.49 -6.75 5.22
C VAL A 104 2.43 -7.90 5.58
N VAL A 105 3.00 -8.53 4.56
CA VAL A 105 4.13 -9.44 4.71
C VAL A 105 5.40 -8.66 4.36
N THR A 106 6.34 -8.58 5.30
CA THR A 106 7.56 -7.79 5.08
C THR A 106 8.72 -8.20 5.98
N HIS A 107 9.94 -7.94 5.54
CA HIS A 107 11.16 -7.94 6.35
C HIS A 107 11.55 -6.54 6.87
N SER A 108 10.79 -5.50 6.50
CA SER A 108 11.07 -4.11 6.89
C SER A 108 10.76 -3.86 8.36
N LYS A 109 11.79 -3.57 9.15
CA LYS A 109 11.63 -3.15 10.55
C LYS A 109 10.93 -1.78 10.67
N GLN A 110 11.12 -0.89 9.70
CA GLN A 110 10.47 0.41 9.64
C GLN A 110 8.95 0.24 9.53
N LEU A 111 8.49 -0.59 8.58
CA LEU A 111 7.07 -0.88 8.40
C LEU A 111 6.47 -1.57 9.63
N ALA A 112 7.18 -2.53 10.23
CA ALA A 112 6.73 -3.22 11.44
C ALA A 112 6.51 -2.27 12.64
N LYS A 113 7.31 -1.20 12.76
CA LYS A 113 7.14 -0.20 13.84
C LYS A 113 5.85 0.62 13.69
N GLU A 114 5.37 0.82 12.48
CA GLU A 114 4.16 1.60 12.18
C GLU A 114 2.88 0.75 12.20
N ALA A 115 3.00 -0.58 12.32
CA ALA A 115 1.86 -1.48 12.37
C ALA A 115 1.19 -1.48 13.74
N ASP A 116 -0.15 -1.62 13.77
CA ASP A 116 -0.93 -1.75 15.01
C ASP A 116 -0.65 -3.08 15.71
N VAL A 117 -0.43 -4.15 14.93
CA VAL A 117 -0.12 -5.50 15.41
C VAL A 117 1.00 -6.09 14.56
N VAL A 118 2.00 -6.65 15.23
CA VAL A 118 3.11 -7.35 14.57
C VAL A 118 3.07 -8.84 14.95
N LEU A 119 3.00 -9.67 13.91
CA LEU A 119 3.12 -11.11 14.03
C LEU A 119 4.43 -11.58 13.42
N THR A 120 5.22 -12.32 14.16
CA THR A 120 6.47 -12.89 13.68
C THR A 120 6.28 -14.36 13.36
N LEU A 121 6.64 -14.78 12.14
CA LEU A 121 6.67 -16.19 11.77
C LEU A 121 7.95 -16.83 12.29
N LYS A 122 7.83 -17.73 13.26
CA LYS A 122 8.95 -18.49 13.82
C LYS A 122 8.59 -19.96 13.95
N ASN A 123 9.44 -20.84 13.41
CA ASN A 123 9.23 -22.29 13.43
C ASN A 123 7.84 -22.70 12.88
N LYS A 124 7.42 -22.09 11.77
CA LYS A 124 6.10 -22.30 11.10
C LYS A 124 4.88 -21.87 11.96
N LEU A 125 5.08 -21.13 13.04
CA LEU A 125 4.04 -20.60 13.90
C LEU A 125 4.07 -19.06 13.91
N LEU A 126 2.89 -18.44 13.85
CA LEU A 126 2.72 -17.01 14.04
C LEU A 126 2.72 -16.69 15.53
N GLN A 127 3.58 -15.79 15.96
CA GLN A 127 3.69 -15.33 17.34
C GLN A 127 3.53 -13.81 17.38
N LYS A 128 2.70 -13.33 18.31
CA LYS A 128 2.55 -11.90 18.53
C LYS A 128 3.84 -11.32 19.12
N SER A 129 4.34 -10.24 18.55
CA SER A 129 5.53 -9.57 19.07
C SER A 129 5.26 -8.90 20.41
N LYS A 130 6.25 -8.93 21.32
CA LYS A 130 6.12 -8.32 22.66
C LYS A 130 6.10 -6.79 22.65
N GLU A 131 6.35 -6.15 21.50
CA GLU A 131 6.41 -4.68 21.37
C GLU A 131 5.03 -3.99 21.25
N ASP A 132 3.94 -4.75 21.14
CA ASP A 132 2.57 -4.23 20.92
C ASP A 132 1.95 -3.47 22.13
N LYS A 133 2.70 -3.25 23.21
CA LYS A 133 2.15 -2.62 24.44
C LYS A 133 1.96 -1.11 24.37
N LYS A 134 2.39 -0.42 23.29
CA LYS A 134 2.30 1.04 23.22
C LYS A 134 1.04 1.58 22.51
N SER A 135 0.37 0.82 21.68
CA SER A 135 -0.80 1.32 20.93
C SER A 135 -2.13 1.19 21.67
N ALA A 136 -2.24 0.27 22.63
CA ALA A 136 -3.47 0.07 23.42
C ALA A 136 -3.79 1.22 24.40
N ARG A 137 -2.86 2.15 24.67
CA ARG A 137 -3.04 3.27 25.61
C ARG A 137 -3.56 4.58 24.98
N LYS A 138 -3.80 4.66 23.68
CA LYS A 138 -4.32 5.86 23.01
C LYS A 138 -5.81 5.78 22.62
N LYS A 139 -6.52 4.74 23.04
CA LYS A 139 -7.98 4.60 22.86
C LYS A 139 -8.73 4.56 24.21
N ALA A 140 -8.22 5.26 25.18
CA ALA A 140 -8.98 5.54 26.40
C ALA A 140 -9.19 7.03 26.53
#